data_55d0b30328bb9ec8ffa3d4d0268b36ef
#
_entry.id   55d0b30328bb9ec8ffa3d4d0268b36ef
#
_cell.length_a   1.000
_cell.length_b   1.000
_cell.length_c   1.000
_cell.angle_alpha   90.00
_cell.angle_beta   90.00
_cell.angle_gamma   90.00
#
_symmetry.space_group_name_H-M   'P 1'
#
loop_
_entity.id
_entity.type
_entity.pdbx_description
1 polymer ?
#
loop_
_entity_poly.entity_id
_entity_poly.type
_entity_poly.pdbx_seq_one_letter_code
_entity_poly.pdbx_strand_id
1 'polypeptide(L)'
;GHANNVVYIRWLEEVSWAHIESLGMTWALHEETGKAMAITHTDVDYLMSANAGDQLVLGTWLTDWDGRFRSARQFQLIRRADGKTLLRGMSTHACVDMKSQRPARAPKAFVDILSGALVPGGRGLPR
;
A
#
# COMPACT_ATOMS: atom_id res chain seq x y z
N GLY A 1 -14.80 -22.38 -2.38
CA GLY A 1 -13.73 -21.92 -2.99
C GLY A 1 -12.70 -21.09 -2.26
N HIS A 2 -11.53 -21.14 -2.81
CA HIS A 2 -10.42 -20.35 -2.36
C HIS A 2 -10.32 -19.08 -3.21
N ALA A 3 -9.90 -17.98 -2.60
CA ALA A 3 -9.52 -16.79 -3.35
C ALA A 3 -8.22 -17.09 -4.12
N ASN A 4 -8.12 -16.62 -5.36
CA ASN A 4 -6.91 -16.79 -6.13
C ASN A 4 -5.95 -15.58 -5.95
N ASN A 5 -4.69 -15.74 -6.37
CA ASN A 5 -3.66 -14.74 -6.16
C ASN A 5 -3.95 -13.40 -6.84
N VAL A 6 -4.67 -13.41 -7.96
CA VAL A 6 -5.05 -12.17 -8.66
C VAL A 6 -5.99 -11.33 -7.79
N VAL A 7 -6.92 -11.98 -7.08
CA VAL A 7 -7.83 -11.30 -6.17
C VAL A 7 -7.06 -10.66 -5.00
N TYR A 8 -6.09 -11.36 -4.43
CA TYR A 8 -5.26 -10.82 -3.35
C TYR A 8 -4.50 -9.57 -3.80
N ILE A 9 -3.87 -9.60 -4.97
CA ILE A 9 -3.14 -8.44 -5.51
C ILE A 9 -4.08 -7.25 -5.70
N ARG A 10 -5.28 -7.48 -6.20
CA ARG A 10 -6.29 -6.42 -6.33
C ARG A 10 -6.61 -5.78 -4.98
N TRP A 11 -6.81 -6.60 -3.95
CA TRP A 11 -7.10 -6.09 -2.60
C TRP A 11 -5.96 -5.24 -2.06
N LEU A 12 -4.70 -5.62 -2.31
CA LEU A 12 -3.55 -4.84 -1.89
C LEU A 12 -3.54 -3.46 -2.57
N GLU A 13 -3.83 -3.41 -3.86
CA GLU A 13 -3.92 -2.14 -4.59
C GLU A 13 -5.07 -1.27 -4.07
N GLU A 14 -6.23 -1.86 -3.86
CA GLU A 14 -7.41 -1.15 -3.35
C GLU A 14 -7.18 -0.56 -1.95
N VAL A 15 -6.59 -1.34 -1.04
CA VAL A 15 -6.33 -0.83 0.32
C VAL A 15 -5.25 0.23 0.33
N SER A 16 -4.25 0.12 -0.54
CA SER A 16 -3.22 1.15 -0.69
C SER A 16 -3.83 2.47 -1.12
N TRP A 17 -4.68 2.43 -2.14
CA TRP A 17 -5.37 3.62 -2.64
C TRP A 17 -6.28 4.23 -1.58
N ALA A 18 -7.08 3.40 -0.91
CA ALA A 18 -7.97 3.86 0.15
C ALA A 18 -7.20 4.54 1.29
N HIS A 19 -6.04 4.01 1.65
CA HIS A 19 -5.19 4.59 2.68
C HIS A 19 -4.71 6.00 2.30
N ILE A 20 -4.08 6.15 1.14
CA ILE A 20 -3.57 7.46 0.72
C ILE A 20 -4.70 8.47 0.50
N GLU A 21 -5.83 8.01 -0.04
CA GLU A 21 -6.99 8.88 -0.22
C GLU A 21 -7.52 9.40 1.11
N SER A 22 -7.59 8.55 2.13
CA SER A 22 -8.01 8.94 3.48
C SER A 22 -7.09 9.99 4.10
N LEU A 23 -5.84 10.05 3.67
CA LEU A 23 -4.83 11.00 4.15
C LEU A 23 -4.78 12.30 3.34
N GLY A 24 -5.58 12.40 2.29
CA GLY A 24 -5.64 13.59 1.45
C GLY A 24 -4.98 13.49 0.08
N MET A 25 -4.34 12.37 -0.24
CA MET A 25 -3.81 12.12 -1.59
C MET A 25 -4.93 11.65 -2.51
N THR A 26 -5.86 12.55 -2.79
CA THR A 26 -7.04 12.29 -3.61
C THR A 26 -6.68 12.28 -5.10
N TRP A 27 -7.60 11.79 -5.92
CA TRP A 27 -7.44 11.88 -7.37
C TRP A 27 -7.28 13.33 -7.83
N ALA A 28 -8.05 14.25 -7.23
CA ALA A 28 -7.93 15.68 -7.54
C ALA A 28 -6.51 16.19 -7.29
N LEU A 29 -5.86 15.75 -6.21
CA LEU A 29 -4.47 16.15 -5.93
C LEU A 29 -3.50 15.58 -6.96
N HIS A 30 -3.72 14.35 -7.41
CA HIS A 30 -2.91 13.75 -8.49
C HIS A 30 -3.06 14.55 -9.79
N GLU A 31 -4.27 14.89 -10.16
CA GLU A 31 -4.51 15.71 -11.35
C GLU A 31 -3.89 17.08 -11.24
N GLU A 32 -4.05 17.75 -10.10
CA GLU A 32 -3.50 19.07 -9.85
C GLU A 32 -1.97 19.10 -9.93
N THR A 33 -1.32 18.13 -9.35
CA THR A 33 0.14 18.05 -9.32
C THR A 33 0.75 17.40 -10.55
N GLY A 34 -0.01 16.59 -11.26
CA GLY A 34 0.49 15.78 -12.37
C GLY A 34 1.44 14.67 -11.95
N LYS A 35 1.45 14.32 -10.67
CA LYS A 35 2.37 13.34 -10.10
C LYS A 35 1.60 12.17 -9.48
N ALA A 36 2.24 11.01 -9.41
CA ALA A 36 1.70 9.82 -8.77
C ALA A 36 2.82 8.96 -8.18
N MET A 37 2.48 8.17 -7.18
CA MET A 37 3.38 7.16 -6.63
C MET A 37 3.12 5.85 -7.38
N ALA A 38 4.04 5.48 -8.27
CA ALA A 38 3.93 4.27 -9.08
C ALA A 38 4.56 3.08 -8.35
N ILE A 39 3.93 1.90 -8.45
CA ILE A 39 4.47 0.67 -7.88
C ILE A 39 5.72 0.27 -8.67
N THR A 40 6.82 0.04 -7.96
CA THR A 40 8.08 -0.42 -8.55
C THR A 40 8.39 -1.88 -8.25
N HIS A 41 7.84 -2.40 -7.15
CA HIS A 41 8.06 -3.79 -6.73
C HIS A 41 6.97 -4.20 -5.77
N THR A 42 6.55 -5.47 -5.85
CA THR A 42 5.63 -6.09 -4.89
C THR A 42 6.16 -7.46 -4.52
N ASP A 43 6.20 -7.74 -3.22
CA ASP A 43 6.65 -9.01 -2.68
C ASP A 43 5.59 -9.52 -1.71
N VAL A 44 5.10 -10.74 -1.93
CA VAL A 44 3.96 -11.27 -1.18
C VAL A 44 4.21 -12.72 -0.79
N ASP A 45 4.00 -13.01 0.50
CA ASP A 45 4.01 -14.36 1.04
C ASP A 45 2.57 -14.81 1.29
N TYR A 46 2.16 -15.87 0.62
CA TYR A 46 0.85 -16.51 0.79
C TYR A 46 1.00 -17.62 1.84
N LEU A 47 0.54 -17.35 3.05
CA LEU A 47 0.74 -18.25 4.19
C LEU A 47 -0.38 -19.28 4.33
N MET A 48 -1.62 -18.86 4.06
CA MET A 48 -2.81 -19.72 4.13
C MET A 48 -3.84 -19.20 3.14
N SER A 49 -4.68 -20.09 2.65
CA SER A 49 -5.78 -19.71 1.75
C SER A 49 -6.97 -19.15 2.53
N ALA A 50 -7.62 -18.15 1.97
CA ALA A 50 -8.94 -17.74 2.42
C ALA A 50 -10.00 -18.65 1.78
N ASN A 51 -11.06 -18.92 2.52
CA ASN A 51 -12.19 -19.71 2.06
C ASN A 51 -13.45 -18.86 1.92
N ALA A 52 -14.38 -19.33 1.13
CA ALA A 52 -15.68 -18.67 1.00
C ALA A 52 -16.33 -18.55 2.39
N GLY A 53 -16.85 -17.36 2.68
CA GLY A 53 -17.47 -17.08 3.98
C GLY A 53 -16.52 -16.58 5.06
N ASP A 54 -15.21 -16.63 4.84
CA ASP A 54 -14.25 -16.05 5.78
C ASP A 54 -14.42 -14.54 5.86
N GLN A 55 -14.40 -14.02 7.09
CA GLN A 55 -14.32 -12.58 7.32
C GLN A 55 -12.85 -12.21 7.47
N LEU A 56 -12.40 -11.27 6.65
CA LEU A 56 -11.00 -10.90 6.55
C LEU A 56 -10.79 -9.43 6.91
N VAL A 57 -9.63 -9.13 7.46
CA VAL A 57 -9.18 -7.76 7.72
C VAL A 57 -7.86 -7.57 7.01
N LEU A 58 -7.80 -6.59 6.12
CA LEU A 58 -6.57 -6.25 5.42
C LEU A 58 -6.06 -4.91 5.93
N GLY A 59 -4.87 -4.95 6.54
CA GLY A 59 -4.17 -3.77 7.01
C GLY A 59 -3.03 -3.38 6.10
N THR A 60 -2.75 -2.09 6.03
CA THR A 60 -1.58 -1.56 5.33
C THR A 60 -1.05 -0.34 6.08
N TRP A 61 0.25 -0.14 6.02
CA TRP A 61 0.92 1.00 6.64
C TRP A 61 2.21 1.33 5.90
N LEU A 62 2.59 2.61 5.95
CA LEU A 62 3.81 3.09 5.31
C LEU A 62 4.99 2.85 6.24
N THR A 63 6.02 2.15 5.74
CA THR A 63 7.18 1.79 6.54
C THR A 63 8.42 2.62 6.22
N ASP A 64 8.51 3.13 4.99
CA ASP A 64 9.68 3.89 4.54
C ASP A 64 9.23 5.03 3.64
N TRP A 65 9.88 6.15 3.80
CA TRP A 65 9.71 7.32 2.97
C TRP A 65 11.00 8.13 3.00
N ASP A 66 11.60 8.38 1.82
CA ASP A 66 12.86 9.11 1.75
C ASP A 66 12.70 10.64 1.74
N GLY A 67 11.46 11.11 1.78
CA GLY A 67 11.16 12.55 1.75
C GLY A 67 11.27 13.20 0.38
N ARG A 68 11.54 12.42 -0.65
CA ARG A 68 11.78 12.94 -2.00
C ARG A 68 10.94 12.24 -3.07
N PHE A 69 11.08 10.92 -3.23
CA PHE A 69 10.38 10.20 -4.29
C PHE A 69 10.17 8.71 -4.05
N ARG A 70 10.74 8.09 -2.99
CA ARG A 70 10.60 6.66 -2.76
C ARG A 70 9.90 6.36 -1.45
N SER A 71 8.99 5.40 -1.50
CA SER A 71 8.28 4.90 -0.32
C SER A 71 8.18 3.39 -0.35
N ALA A 72 7.89 2.82 0.82
CA ALA A 72 7.55 1.41 0.95
C ALA A 72 6.40 1.26 1.94
N ARG A 73 5.56 0.26 1.71
CA ARG A 73 4.47 -0.08 2.63
C ARG A 73 4.40 -1.56 2.84
N GLN A 74 3.78 -1.95 3.93
CA GLN A 74 3.51 -3.34 4.23
C GLN A 74 2.02 -3.62 4.27
N PHE A 75 1.71 -4.92 4.14
CA PHE A 75 0.34 -5.44 4.15
C PHE A 75 0.28 -6.64 5.07
N GLN A 76 -0.88 -6.82 5.71
CA GLN A 76 -1.18 -8.01 6.48
C GLN A 76 -2.66 -8.33 6.33
N LEU A 77 -2.96 -9.55 5.90
CA LEU A 77 -4.33 -10.05 5.78
C LEU A 77 -4.58 -11.05 6.90
N ILE A 78 -5.60 -10.81 7.69
CA ILE A 78 -5.92 -11.60 8.88
C ILE A 78 -7.33 -12.17 8.74
N ARG A 79 -7.50 -13.45 9.10
CA ARG A 79 -8.82 -14.05 9.24
C ARG A 79 -9.37 -13.75 10.63
N ARG A 80 -10.55 -13.14 10.68
CA ARG A 80 -11.13 -12.67 11.94
C ARG A 80 -11.46 -13.81 12.90
N ALA A 81 -11.92 -14.95 12.38
CA ALA A 81 -12.40 -16.04 13.20
C ALA A 81 -11.34 -16.59 14.17
N ASP A 82 -10.07 -16.64 13.74
CA ASP A 82 -8.97 -17.21 14.53
C ASP A 82 -7.76 -16.29 14.68
N GLY A 83 -7.80 -15.10 14.08
CA GLY A 83 -6.69 -14.14 14.14
C GLY A 83 -5.46 -14.53 13.35
N LYS A 84 -5.55 -15.57 12.52
CA LYS A 84 -4.38 -16.05 11.76
C LYS A 84 -4.08 -15.14 10.58
N THR A 85 -2.79 -14.94 10.34
CA THR A 85 -2.31 -14.19 9.18
C THR A 85 -2.31 -15.10 7.97
N LEU A 86 -3.04 -14.70 6.93
CA LEU A 86 -3.15 -15.41 5.67
C LEU A 86 -2.13 -14.97 4.65
N LEU A 87 -1.73 -13.68 4.71
CA LEU A 87 -0.83 -13.08 3.75
C LEU A 87 -0.03 -11.97 4.43
N ARG A 88 1.25 -11.90 4.10
CA ARG A 88 2.08 -10.73 4.38
C ARG A 88 2.69 -10.26 3.07
N GLY A 89 2.85 -8.96 2.95
CA GLY A 89 3.43 -8.40 1.75
C GLY A 89 4.04 -7.03 1.98
N MET A 90 4.78 -6.61 0.98
CA MET A 90 5.30 -5.25 0.91
C MET A 90 5.26 -4.77 -0.53
N SER A 91 5.21 -3.49 -0.72
CA SER A 91 5.42 -2.87 -2.02
C SER A 91 6.27 -1.63 -1.89
N THR A 92 7.06 -1.37 -2.91
CA THR A 92 7.81 -0.13 -3.04
C THR A 92 7.20 0.71 -4.14
N HIS A 93 7.33 2.02 -3.98
CA HIS A 93 6.76 3.00 -4.91
C HIS A 93 7.79 4.08 -5.20
N ALA A 94 7.68 4.69 -6.37
CA ALA A 94 8.47 5.87 -6.72
C ALA A 94 7.55 6.92 -7.33
N CYS A 95 7.82 8.18 -7.01
CA CYS A 95 7.08 9.27 -7.61
C CYS A 95 7.45 9.43 -9.07
N VAL A 96 6.44 9.55 -9.92
CA VAL A 96 6.60 9.73 -11.35
C VAL A 96 5.74 10.90 -11.83
N ASP A 97 6.17 11.50 -12.92
CA ASP A 97 5.33 12.41 -13.68
C ASP A 97 4.31 11.58 -14.46
N MET A 98 3.02 11.90 -14.31
CA MET A 98 1.95 11.09 -14.91
C MET A 98 1.95 11.13 -16.43
N LYS A 99 2.46 12.19 -17.00
CA LYS A 99 2.49 12.40 -18.46
C LYS A 99 3.66 11.67 -19.10
N SER A 100 4.88 11.93 -18.58
CA SER A 100 6.11 11.38 -19.14
C SER A 100 6.43 9.97 -18.62
N GLN A 101 5.83 9.57 -17.51
CA GLN A 101 6.12 8.31 -16.80
C GLN A 101 7.57 8.25 -16.26
N ARG A 102 8.25 9.39 -16.19
CA ARG A 102 9.62 9.46 -15.68
C ARG A 102 9.65 9.74 -14.19
N PRO A 103 10.70 9.29 -13.48
CA PRO A 103 10.87 9.64 -12.08
C PRO A 103 10.82 11.14 -11.88
N ALA A 104 10.17 11.56 -10.81
CA ALA A 104 10.00 12.96 -10.47
C ALA A 104 10.03 13.13 -8.96
N ARG A 105 10.45 14.31 -8.51
CA ARG A 105 10.40 14.66 -7.10
C ARG A 105 8.95 14.82 -6.67
N ALA A 106 8.62 14.29 -5.50
CA ALA A 106 7.27 14.38 -4.96
C ALA A 106 6.91 15.84 -4.66
N PRO A 107 5.68 16.26 -4.99
CA PRO A 107 5.18 17.58 -4.59
C PRO A 107 5.18 17.73 -3.07
N LYS A 108 5.25 18.96 -2.58
CA LYS A 108 5.24 19.23 -1.14
C LYS A 108 4.04 18.58 -0.43
N ALA A 109 2.86 18.61 -1.06
CA ALA A 109 1.68 17.99 -0.50
C ALA A 109 1.87 16.48 -0.26
N PHE A 110 2.50 15.76 -1.20
CA PHE A 110 2.81 14.34 -1.04
C PHE A 110 3.83 14.14 0.08
N VAL A 111 4.87 14.95 0.13
CA VAL A 111 5.90 14.87 1.18
C VAL A 111 5.27 15.00 2.55
N ASP A 112 4.40 16.00 2.73
CA ASP A 112 3.75 16.24 4.02
C ASP A 112 2.83 15.07 4.43
N ILE A 113 2.04 14.57 3.49
CA ILE A 113 1.11 13.47 3.74
C ILE A 113 1.88 12.19 4.07
N LEU A 114 2.86 11.82 3.27
CA LEU A 114 3.61 10.57 3.46
C LEU A 114 4.48 10.63 4.71
N SER A 115 5.09 11.78 5.00
CA SER A 115 5.86 11.95 6.24
C SER A 115 5.00 11.77 7.47
N GLY A 116 3.76 12.27 7.44
CA GLY A 116 2.80 12.11 8.54
C GLY A 116 2.26 10.70 8.68
N ALA A 117 2.28 9.91 7.60
CA ALA A 117 1.77 8.55 7.59
C ALA A 117 2.82 7.49 8.00
N LEU A 118 4.08 7.89 8.07
CA LEU A 118 5.18 6.94 8.33
C LEU A 118 5.03 6.33 9.72
N VAL A 119 5.09 4.98 9.77
CA VAL A 119 5.01 4.23 11.03
C VAL A 119 6.43 3.99 11.55
N PRO A 120 6.81 4.57 12.70
CA PRO A 120 8.14 4.36 13.27
C PRO A 120 8.39 2.88 13.55
N GLY A 121 9.60 2.40 13.20
CA GLY A 121 9.97 1.02 13.38
C GLY A 121 9.52 0.08 12.27
N GLY A 122 8.54 0.47 11.49
CA GLY A 122 8.16 -0.01 10.17
C GLY A 122 7.93 -1.49 9.90
N ARG A 123 7.97 -2.37 10.88
CA ARG A 123 7.93 -3.82 10.61
C ARG A 123 6.54 -4.42 10.70
N GLY A 124 5.57 -3.63 11.11
CA GLY A 124 4.21 -4.08 11.24
C GLY A 124 3.97 -4.98 12.45
N LEU A 125 2.80 -5.58 12.47
CA LEU A 125 2.36 -6.41 13.58
C LEU A 125 3.02 -7.79 13.54
N PRO A 126 3.22 -8.44 14.69
CA PRO A 126 3.69 -9.82 14.73
C PRO A 126 2.73 -10.75 13.98
N ARG A 127 3.27 -11.81 13.47
CA ARG A 127 2.46 -12.85 12.84
C ARG A 127 1.70 -13.65 13.86
#